data_14f7b68b42af8fb72c840bc9930c9ba5
#
_entry.id   14f7b68b42af8fb72c840bc9930c9ba5
#
_cell.length_a   1.000
_cell.length_b   1.000
_cell.length_c   1.000
_cell.angle_alpha   90.00
_cell.angle_beta   90.00
_cell.angle_gamma   90.00
#
_symmetry.space_group_name_H-M   'P 1'
#
loop_
_entity.id
_entity.type
_entity.pdbx_description
1 polymer ?
#
loop_
_entity_poly.entity_id
_entity_poly.type
_entity_poly.pdbx_seq_one_letter_code
_entity_poly.pdbx_strand_id
1 'polypeptide(L)'
;IQQQTLDCLAKIDTLLLEAGSSRTQILRATIWLSNMSHFSGLNEIWNEWVPEGHAPARACGEAKLARTELMVEIRIDAASS
;
A
#
# COMPACT_ATOMS: atom_id res chain seq x y z
N ILE A 1 -9.80 -2.56 -8.99
CA ILE A 1 -8.52 -2.14 -8.36
C ILE A 1 -8.73 -1.50 -6.99
N GLN A 2 -9.75 -0.68 -6.82
CA GLN A 2 -9.98 0.00 -5.53
C GLN A 2 -10.28 -0.99 -4.41
N GLN A 3 -11.09 -2.02 -4.67
CA GLN A 3 -11.40 -3.03 -3.66
C GLN A 3 -10.16 -3.83 -3.27
N GLN A 4 -9.32 -4.23 -4.23
CA GLN A 4 -8.09 -4.94 -3.92
C GLN A 4 -7.12 -4.05 -3.13
N THR A 5 -7.05 -2.77 -3.45
CA THR A 5 -6.24 -1.81 -2.70
C THR A 5 -6.72 -1.68 -1.26
N LEU A 6 -8.02 -1.55 -1.04
CA LEU A 6 -8.61 -1.50 0.31
C LEU A 6 -8.30 -2.78 1.09
N ASP A 7 -8.42 -3.93 0.46
CA ASP A 7 -8.14 -5.22 1.12
C ASP A 7 -6.67 -5.34 1.51
N CYS A 8 -5.75 -4.92 0.64
CA CYS A 8 -4.32 -4.90 0.94
C CYS A 8 -4.01 -3.98 2.12
N LEU A 9 -4.56 -2.77 2.12
CA LEU A 9 -4.31 -1.80 3.18
C LEU A 9 -4.92 -2.24 4.52
N ALA A 10 -6.06 -2.92 4.50
CA ALA A 10 -6.65 -3.49 5.71
C ALA A 10 -5.74 -4.55 6.34
N LYS A 11 -5.12 -5.40 5.52
CA LYS A 11 -4.15 -6.40 6.00
C LYS A 11 -2.90 -5.72 6.57
N ILE A 12 -2.43 -4.66 5.92
CA ILE A 12 -1.29 -3.89 6.39
C ILE A 12 -1.59 -3.26 7.75
N ASP A 13 -2.77 -2.68 7.93
CA ASP A 13 -3.18 -2.12 9.23
C ASP A 13 -3.13 -3.16 10.34
N THR A 14 -3.62 -4.37 10.07
CA THR A 14 -3.58 -5.47 11.04
C THR A 14 -2.13 -5.85 11.38
N LEU A 15 -1.27 -5.97 10.38
CA LEU A 15 0.14 -6.31 10.58
C LEU A 15 0.89 -5.20 11.34
N LEU A 16 0.62 -3.94 11.04
CA LEU A 16 1.22 -2.82 11.77
C LEU A 16 0.83 -2.85 13.25
N LEU A 17 -0.43 -3.09 13.53
CA LEU A 17 -0.91 -3.18 14.91
C LEU A 17 -0.23 -4.33 15.66
N GLU A 18 -0.15 -5.51 15.04
CA GLU A 18 0.50 -6.69 15.63
C GLU A 18 1.99 -6.45 15.89
N ALA A 19 2.65 -5.68 15.05
CA ALA A 19 4.08 -5.36 15.18
C ALA A 19 4.36 -4.20 16.14
N GLY A 20 3.34 -3.61 16.77
CA GLY A 20 3.50 -2.46 17.64
C GLY A 20 3.83 -1.19 16.89
N SER A 21 3.36 -1.07 15.66
CA SER A 21 3.58 0.07 14.79
C SER A 21 2.26 0.75 14.42
N SER A 22 2.31 1.73 13.52
CA SER A 22 1.13 2.45 13.07
C SER A 22 1.40 3.06 11.69
N ARG A 23 0.36 3.60 11.05
CA ARG A 23 0.49 4.27 9.76
C ARG A 23 1.45 5.46 9.80
N THR A 24 1.54 6.16 10.92
CA THR A 24 2.44 7.31 11.07
C THR A 24 3.91 6.92 11.14
N GLN A 25 4.21 5.64 11.33
CA GLN A 25 5.56 5.11 11.46
C GLN A 25 6.06 4.43 10.18
N ILE A 26 5.30 4.48 9.10
CA ILE A 26 5.72 3.92 7.81
C ILE A 26 6.86 4.76 7.25
N LEU A 27 7.97 4.09 6.93
CA LEU A 27 9.17 4.73 6.40
C LEU A 27 9.13 4.80 4.88
N ARG A 28 8.67 3.73 4.24
CA ARG A 28 8.52 3.68 2.78
C ARG A 28 7.53 2.61 2.36
N ALA A 29 7.01 2.78 1.14
CA ALA A 29 6.13 1.81 0.51
C ALA A 29 6.61 1.52 -0.90
N THR A 30 6.52 0.25 -1.30
CA THR A 30 6.73 -0.17 -2.68
C THR A 30 5.44 -0.78 -3.19
N ILE A 31 4.95 -0.27 -4.31
CA ILE A 31 3.67 -0.69 -4.88
C ILE A 31 3.90 -1.22 -6.28
N TRP A 32 3.44 -2.44 -6.54
CA TRP A 32 3.46 -3.05 -7.86
C TRP A 32 2.04 -3.18 -8.39
N LEU A 33 1.83 -2.73 -9.61
CA LEU A 33 0.55 -2.85 -10.30
C LEU A 33 0.70 -3.79 -11.48
N SER A 34 -0.31 -4.62 -11.73
CA SER A 34 -0.32 -5.48 -12.92
C SER A 34 -0.44 -4.67 -14.21
N ASN A 35 -0.97 -3.45 -14.12
CA ASN A 35 -1.10 -2.51 -15.24
C ASN A 35 -1.17 -1.10 -14.69
N MET A 36 -0.38 -0.18 -15.25
CA MET A 36 -0.34 1.22 -14.80
C MET A 36 -1.66 1.97 -15.04
N SER A 37 -2.58 1.41 -15.83
CA SER A 37 -3.93 1.97 -15.94
C SER A 37 -4.68 2.00 -14.60
N HIS A 38 -4.24 1.21 -13.63
CA HIS A 38 -4.82 1.17 -12.28
C HIS A 38 -4.25 2.23 -11.33
N PHE A 39 -3.30 3.02 -11.78
CA PHE A 39 -2.58 3.98 -10.93
C PHE A 39 -3.51 5.01 -10.28
N SER A 40 -4.43 5.59 -11.04
CA SER A 40 -5.36 6.59 -10.52
C SER A 40 -6.28 6.03 -9.43
N GLY A 41 -6.82 4.83 -9.64
CA GLY A 41 -7.67 4.15 -8.66
C GLY A 41 -6.93 3.83 -7.38
N LEU A 42 -5.69 3.34 -7.51
CA LEU A 42 -4.81 3.10 -6.37
C LEU A 42 -4.56 4.39 -5.58
N ASN A 43 -4.20 5.47 -6.28
CA ASN A 43 -3.86 6.74 -5.64
C ASN A 43 -5.00 7.35 -4.85
N GLU A 44 -6.23 7.25 -5.33
CA GLU A 44 -7.40 7.74 -4.59
C GLU A 44 -7.50 7.09 -3.22
N ILE A 45 -7.34 5.77 -3.16
CA ILE A 45 -7.43 5.02 -1.91
C ILE A 45 -6.19 5.27 -1.04
N TRP A 46 -5.00 5.27 -1.64
CA TRP A 46 -3.75 5.52 -0.93
C TRP A 46 -3.74 6.88 -0.25
N ASN A 47 -4.14 7.93 -0.96
CA ASN A 47 -4.13 9.29 -0.42
C ASN A 47 -5.10 9.46 0.76
N GLU A 48 -6.22 8.74 0.76
CA GLU A 48 -7.14 8.74 1.90
C GLU A 48 -6.60 7.94 3.09
N TRP A 49 -5.85 6.87 2.81
CA TRP A 49 -5.32 5.99 3.85
C TRP A 49 -4.11 6.58 4.58
N VAL A 50 -3.24 7.30 3.87
CA VAL A 50 -2.04 7.89 4.45
C VAL A 50 -2.40 9.04 5.38
N PRO A 51 -1.89 9.04 6.65
CA PRO A 51 -2.16 10.15 7.57
C PRO A 51 -1.61 11.47 7.04
N GLU A 52 -2.37 12.53 7.20
CA GLU A 52 -1.94 13.87 6.79
C GLU A 52 -0.64 14.25 7.50
N GLY A 53 0.33 14.77 6.76
CA GLY A 53 1.63 15.15 7.29
C GLY A 53 2.61 13.99 7.50
N HIS A 54 2.20 12.75 7.21
CA HIS A 54 3.01 11.55 7.45
C HIS A 54 3.13 10.67 6.20
N ALA A 55 3.14 11.27 5.01
CA ALA A 55 3.28 10.52 3.77
C ALA A 55 4.66 9.87 3.67
N PRO A 56 4.75 8.54 3.54
CA PRO A 56 6.04 7.86 3.40
C PRO A 56 6.61 8.05 2.00
N ALA A 57 7.90 7.79 1.87
CA ALA A 57 8.52 7.65 0.56
C ALA A 57 7.85 6.48 -0.18
N ARG A 58 7.56 6.65 -1.46
CA ARG A 58 6.83 5.65 -2.23
C ARG A 58 7.44 5.44 -3.61
N ALA A 59 7.57 4.17 -4.01
CA ALA A 59 7.86 3.78 -5.37
C ALA A 59 6.68 2.98 -5.91
N CYS A 60 6.26 3.26 -7.14
CA CYS A 60 5.17 2.54 -7.79
C CYS A 60 5.58 2.19 -9.20
N GLY A 61 5.38 0.91 -9.58
CA GLY A 61 5.74 0.44 -10.90
C GLY A 61 4.83 -0.69 -11.36
N GLU A 62 5.01 -1.10 -12.61
CA GLU A 62 4.27 -2.20 -13.21
C GLU A 62 5.11 -3.48 -13.12
N ALA A 63 4.46 -4.60 -12.74
CA ALA A 63 5.11 -5.90 -12.68
C ALA A 63 4.09 -7.01 -12.86
N LYS A 64 4.56 -8.17 -13.31
CA LYS A 64 3.75 -9.37 -13.34
C LYS A 64 3.62 -9.89 -11.91
N LEU A 65 2.39 -9.97 -11.42
CA LEU A 65 2.11 -10.43 -10.06
C LEU A 65 1.96 -11.94 -10.00
N ALA A 66 1.94 -12.50 -8.77
CA ALA A 66 1.95 -13.94 -8.55
C ALA A 66 0.76 -14.65 -9.17
N ARG A 67 -0.40 -13.99 -9.25
CA ARG A 67 -1.62 -14.55 -9.86
C ARG A 67 -2.23 -13.52 -10.81
N THR A 68 -2.87 -14.02 -11.87
CA THR A 68 -3.42 -13.17 -12.92
C THR A 68 -4.58 -12.28 -12.45
N GLU A 69 -5.31 -12.69 -11.42
CA GLU A 69 -6.41 -11.91 -10.85
C GLU A 69 -5.93 -10.78 -9.93
N LEU A 70 -4.66 -10.78 -9.53
CA LEU A 70 -4.11 -9.72 -8.69
C LEU A 70 -3.80 -8.49 -9.53
N MET A 71 -4.25 -7.33 -9.06
CA MET A 71 -4.02 -6.04 -9.71
C MET A 71 -3.00 -5.20 -8.97
N VAL A 72 -2.78 -5.47 -7.67
CA VAL A 72 -1.89 -4.65 -6.83
C VAL A 72 -1.17 -5.52 -5.80
N GLU A 73 0.08 -5.15 -5.52
CA GLU A 73 0.86 -5.68 -4.42
C GLU A 73 1.52 -4.51 -3.71
N ILE A 74 1.46 -4.48 -2.38
CA ILE A 74 1.98 -3.38 -1.57
C ILE A 74 2.93 -3.95 -0.53
N ARG A 75 4.15 -3.40 -0.50
CA ARG A 75 5.15 -3.69 0.52
C ARG A 75 5.41 -2.45 1.36
N ILE A 76 5.38 -2.62 2.68
CA ILE A 76 5.58 -1.53 3.64
C ILE A 76 6.80 -1.84 4.51
N ASP A 77 7.65 -0.83 4.72
CA ASP A 77 8.69 -0.84 5.73
C ASP A 77 8.32 0.21 6.78
N ALA A 78 8.23 -0.18 8.03
CA ALA A 78 7.78 0.70 9.11
C ALA A 78 8.66 0.54 10.34
N ALA A 79 8.76 1.62 11.13
CA ALA A 79 9.40 1.57 12.43
C ALA A 79 8.44 0.98 13.46
N SER A 80 8.95 0.21 14.41
CA SER A 80 8.16 -0.26 15.56
C SER A 80 8.41 0.66 16.74
N SER A 81 7.39 0.85 17.55
CA SER A 81 7.49 1.66 18.77
C SER A 81 7.77 0.83 20.01
#